data_956f6c7cb7e8ecb142ec613bee135c21
#
_entry.id   956f6c7cb7e8ecb142ec613bee135c21
#
_cell.length_a   1.000
_cell.length_b   1.000
_cell.length_c   1.000
_cell.angle_alpha   90.00
_cell.angle_beta   90.00
_cell.angle_gamma   90.00
#
_symmetry.space_group_name_H-M   'P 1'
#
loop_
_entity.id
_entity.type
_entity.pdbx_description
1 polymer ?
#
loop_
_entity_poly.entity_id
_entity_poly.type
_entity_poly.pdbx_seq_one_letter_code
_entity_poly.pdbx_strand_id
1 'polypeptide(L)'
;MNNQITINKENILNAYQQATEEQKELLRNMFGKGMFQPKDIRDRIKTFDDAFNALGDSHELVKEYKNLIVCNCFSRDIIAYAKLRIIAEALNEGWKLTCKNSETRNYPLFYIYTKNEYDGLSENHKKNFVEVGNSNIKLKDNDSDIYAIEISVTSYSFSSIGHNIILRTRELAEYCGKQFIDIWSDFLFA
;
A
#
# COMPACT_ATOMS: atom_id res chain seq x y z
N MET A 1 16.43 5.93 -47.69
CA MET A 1 16.94 6.83 -46.64
C MET A 1 16.07 6.59 -45.41
N ASN A 2 16.64 6.05 -44.33
CA ASN A 2 15.92 5.91 -43.07
C ASN A 2 15.92 7.27 -42.36
N ASN A 3 14.80 7.98 -42.45
CA ASN A 3 14.59 9.21 -41.66
C ASN A 3 14.22 8.82 -40.22
N GLN A 4 15.24 8.60 -39.40
CA GLN A 4 15.03 8.37 -37.97
C GLN A 4 15.00 9.72 -37.25
N ILE A 5 13.88 10.02 -36.58
CA ILE A 5 13.72 11.18 -35.72
C ILE A 5 13.98 10.75 -34.28
N THR A 6 14.98 11.34 -33.65
CA THR A 6 15.26 11.10 -32.22
C THR A 6 14.64 12.21 -31.40
N ILE A 7 13.75 11.87 -30.50
CA ILE A 7 13.12 12.83 -29.57
C ILE A 7 13.69 12.62 -28.17
N ASN A 8 14.12 13.72 -27.51
CA ASN A 8 14.61 13.65 -26.14
C ASN A 8 13.45 13.36 -25.16
N LYS A 9 13.66 12.39 -24.28
CA LYS A 9 12.68 12.00 -23.25
C LYS A 9 12.29 13.17 -22.33
N GLU A 10 13.23 14.03 -21.95
CA GLU A 10 12.95 15.20 -21.10
C GLU A 10 12.01 16.19 -21.77
N ASN A 11 12.18 16.42 -23.08
CA ASN A 11 11.27 17.29 -23.83
C ASN A 11 9.85 16.76 -23.86
N ILE A 12 9.68 15.43 -23.97
CA ILE A 12 8.37 14.80 -23.91
C ILE A 12 7.74 14.98 -22.53
N LEU A 13 8.52 14.78 -21.47
CA LEU A 13 8.01 14.92 -20.08
C LEU A 13 7.64 16.39 -19.78
N ASN A 14 8.44 17.36 -20.23
CA ASN A 14 8.14 18.79 -20.09
C ASN A 14 6.88 19.18 -20.85
N ALA A 15 6.73 18.68 -22.09
CA ALA A 15 5.52 18.90 -22.88
C ALA A 15 4.27 18.32 -22.19
N TYR A 16 4.40 17.12 -21.60
CA TYR A 16 3.32 16.50 -20.87
C TYR A 16 2.88 17.29 -19.64
N GLN A 17 3.81 17.88 -18.89
CA GLN A 17 3.49 18.70 -17.72
C GLN A 17 2.68 19.94 -18.06
N GLN A 18 2.93 20.54 -19.25
CA GLN A 18 2.28 21.75 -19.71
C GLN A 18 1.02 21.49 -20.56
N ALA A 19 0.73 20.24 -20.89
CA ALA A 19 -0.33 19.82 -21.78
C ALA A 19 -1.71 19.87 -21.11
N THR A 20 -2.75 20.14 -21.91
CA THR A 20 -4.15 19.91 -21.50
C THR A 20 -4.42 18.40 -21.32
N GLU A 21 -5.54 18.02 -20.70
CA GLU A 21 -5.85 16.60 -20.48
C GLU A 21 -6.01 15.82 -21.81
N GLU A 22 -6.58 16.44 -22.82
CA GLU A 22 -6.68 15.83 -24.17
C GLU A 22 -5.30 15.60 -24.79
N GLN A 23 -4.40 16.57 -24.65
CA GLN A 23 -3.02 16.45 -25.14
C GLN A 23 -2.22 15.41 -24.33
N LYS A 24 -2.46 15.33 -23.03
CA LYS A 24 -1.85 14.29 -22.17
C LYS A 24 -2.28 12.90 -22.59
N GLU A 25 -3.58 12.73 -22.93
CA GLU A 25 -4.08 11.44 -23.42
C GLU A 25 -3.45 11.04 -24.75
N LEU A 26 -3.30 12.00 -25.67
CA LEU A 26 -2.58 11.78 -26.92
C LEU A 26 -1.14 11.34 -26.69
N LEU A 27 -0.43 12.05 -25.80
CA LEU A 27 0.96 11.71 -25.44
C LEU A 27 1.06 10.32 -24.79
N ARG A 28 0.13 9.95 -23.90
CA ARG A 28 0.06 8.60 -23.31
C ARG A 28 -0.14 7.52 -24.38
N ASN A 29 -0.96 7.79 -25.39
CA ASN A 29 -1.20 6.86 -26.49
C ASN A 29 0.02 6.72 -27.40
N MET A 30 0.74 7.81 -27.67
CA MET A 30 1.94 7.82 -28.53
C MET A 30 3.16 7.17 -27.87
N PHE A 31 3.39 7.43 -26.58
CA PHE A 31 4.63 7.06 -25.90
C PHE A 31 4.44 6.00 -24.79
N GLY A 32 3.20 5.57 -24.58
CA GLY A 32 2.84 4.61 -23.54
C GLY A 32 2.61 5.28 -22.17
N LYS A 33 1.59 4.81 -21.45
CA LYS A 33 1.20 5.36 -20.13
C LYS A 33 2.33 5.31 -19.11
N GLY A 34 3.16 4.27 -19.15
CA GLY A 34 4.27 4.07 -18.21
C GLY A 34 5.35 5.15 -18.26
N MET A 35 5.50 5.85 -19.41
CA MET A 35 6.49 6.94 -19.54
C MET A 35 6.18 8.15 -18.63
N PHE A 36 4.90 8.39 -18.37
CA PHE A 36 4.41 9.57 -17.65
C PHE A 36 3.98 9.28 -16.21
N GLN A 37 4.11 8.03 -15.77
CA GLN A 37 3.84 7.67 -14.38
C GLN A 37 5.02 8.03 -13.48
N PRO A 38 4.77 8.46 -12.23
CA PRO A 38 5.81 8.62 -11.23
C PRO A 38 6.66 7.34 -11.13
N LYS A 39 7.99 7.51 -10.98
CA LYS A 39 8.90 6.37 -10.86
C LYS A 39 8.69 5.60 -9.56
N ASP A 40 8.39 6.34 -8.48
CA ASP A 40 8.13 5.74 -7.18
C ASP A 40 6.72 5.17 -7.14
N ILE A 41 6.60 3.90 -6.81
CA ILE A 41 5.32 3.22 -6.68
C ILE A 41 4.43 3.87 -5.60
N ARG A 42 5.03 4.45 -4.56
CA ARG A 42 4.32 5.14 -3.48
C ARG A 42 3.60 6.39 -3.94
N ASP A 43 4.08 7.02 -5.00
CA ASP A 43 3.39 8.16 -5.63
C ASP A 43 2.24 7.76 -6.53
N ARG A 44 2.19 6.49 -6.96
CA ARG A 44 1.14 5.92 -7.81
C ARG A 44 0.03 5.23 -7.04
N ILE A 45 0.36 4.61 -5.91
CA ILE A 45 -0.57 3.81 -5.09
C ILE A 45 -0.76 4.49 -3.74
N LYS A 46 -1.73 5.41 -3.66
CA LYS A 46 -2.08 6.19 -2.46
C LYS A 46 -3.39 5.75 -1.82
N THR A 47 -4.25 5.12 -2.59
CA THR A 47 -5.56 4.62 -2.16
C THR A 47 -5.72 3.16 -2.53
N PHE A 48 -6.74 2.50 -1.94
CA PHE A 48 -7.12 1.16 -2.37
C PHE A 48 -7.50 1.11 -3.85
N ASP A 49 -8.22 2.13 -4.32
CA ASP A 49 -8.65 2.21 -5.73
C ASP A 49 -7.45 2.33 -6.68
N ASP A 50 -6.39 3.04 -6.29
CA ASP A 50 -5.15 3.07 -7.09
C ASP A 50 -4.55 1.67 -7.22
N ALA A 51 -4.47 0.92 -6.13
CA ALA A 51 -3.94 -0.45 -6.12
C ALA A 51 -4.82 -1.40 -6.95
N PHE A 52 -6.12 -1.30 -6.78
CA PHE A 52 -7.11 -2.07 -7.51
C PHE A 52 -7.02 -1.83 -9.02
N ASN A 53 -6.98 -0.56 -9.44
CA ASN A 53 -6.86 -0.17 -10.84
C ASN A 53 -5.48 -0.53 -11.44
N ALA A 54 -4.41 -0.48 -10.65
CA ALA A 54 -3.08 -0.84 -11.10
C ALA A 54 -2.97 -2.32 -11.48
N LEU A 55 -3.65 -3.21 -10.74
CA LEU A 55 -3.71 -4.63 -11.05
C LEU A 55 -4.66 -4.95 -12.20
N GLY A 56 -5.77 -4.21 -12.29
CA GLY A 56 -6.81 -4.38 -13.31
C GLY A 56 -7.75 -5.57 -13.06
N ASP A 57 -8.88 -5.56 -13.76
CA ASP A 57 -9.99 -6.48 -13.57
C ASP A 57 -9.68 -7.95 -13.85
N SER A 58 -8.68 -8.23 -14.66
CA SER A 58 -8.27 -9.60 -15.00
C SER A 58 -7.43 -10.27 -13.92
N HIS A 59 -6.88 -9.51 -12.97
CA HIS A 59 -6.01 -10.02 -11.91
C HIS A 59 -6.80 -10.92 -10.93
N GLU A 60 -6.18 -12.02 -10.50
CA GLU A 60 -6.83 -13.02 -9.63
C GLU A 60 -7.34 -12.44 -8.32
N LEU A 61 -6.49 -11.67 -7.62
CA LEU A 61 -6.87 -11.03 -6.35
C LEU A 61 -8.03 -10.04 -6.50
N VAL A 62 -8.11 -9.34 -7.63
CA VAL A 62 -9.20 -8.41 -7.94
C VAL A 62 -10.50 -9.18 -8.15
N LYS A 63 -10.46 -10.32 -8.86
CA LYS A 63 -11.63 -11.20 -9.03
C LYS A 63 -12.10 -11.80 -7.71
N GLU A 64 -11.15 -12.28 -6.88
CA GLU A 64 -11.46 -12.79 -5.54
C GLU A 64 -12.18 -11.72 -4.70
N TYR A 65 -11.62 -10.51 -4.65
CA TYR A 65 -12.22 -9.39 -3.91
C TYR A 65 -13.62 -9.04 -4.41
N LYS A 66 -13.83 -8.95 -5.73
CA LYS A 66 -15.16 -8.70 -6.30
C LYS A 66 -16.18 -9.75 -5.87
N ASN A 67 -15.80 -11.02 -5.86
CA ASN A 67 -16.67 -12.10 -5.41
C ASN A 67 -17.00 -11.99 -3.91
N LEU A 68 -16.03 -11.61 -3.08
CA LEU A 68 -16.24 -11.41 -1.64
C LEU A 68 -17.28 -10.30 -1.37
N ILE A 69 -17.18 -9.15 -2.04
CA ILE A 69 -18.11 -8.04 -1.80
C ILE A 69 -19.52 -8.31 -2.33
N VAL A 70 -19.65 -9.06 -3.42
CA VAL A 70 -20.97 -9.45 -3.95
C VAL A 70 -21.72 -10.36 -3.00
N CYS A 71 -21.01 -11.26 -2.31
CA CYS A 71 -21.63 -12.17 -1.34
C CYS A 71 -22.22 -11.44 -0.12
N ASN A 72 -21.66 -10.30 0.26
CA ASN A 72 -22.04 -9.49 1.44
C ASN A 72 -22.25 -10.30 2.74
N CYS A 73 -21.56 -11.43 2.87
CA CYS A 73 -21.67 -12.36 3.98
C CYS A 73 -20.37 -12.45 4.82
N PHE A 74 -19.35 -11.68 4.46
CA PHE A 74 -18.04 -11.71 5.11
C PHE A 74 -17.88 -10.57 6.13
N SER A 75 -17.12 -10.84 7.19
CA SER A 75 -16.75 -9.87 8.21
C SER A 75 -15.78 -8.80 7.64
N ARG A 76 -15.67 -7.68 8.37
CA ARG A 76 -14.83 -6.56 7.94
C ARG A 76 -13.36 -6.93 7.83
N ASP A 77 -12.85 -7.77 8.73
CA ASP A 77 -11.48 -8.27 8.74
C ASP A 77 -11.13 -9.07 7.47
N ILE A 78 -12.05 -9.93 7.00
CA ILE A 78 -11.86 -10.71 5.76
C ILE A 78 -11.80 -9.78 4.55
N ILE A 79 -12.69 -8.79 4.48
CA ILE A 79 -12.70 -7.80 3.40
C ILE A 79 -11.42 -6.95 3.45
N ALA A 80 -11.01 -6.52 4.64
CA ALA A 80 -9.78 -5.75 4.84
C ALA A 80 -8.53 -6.55 4.44
N TYR A 81 -8.47 -7.83 4.82
CA TYR A 81 -7.39 -8.72 4.39
C TYR A 81 -7.29 -8.84 2.87
N ALA A 82 -8.42 -9.01 2.19
CA ALA A 82 -8.45 -9.07 0.72
C ALA A 82 -7.95 -7.76 0.09
N LYS A 83 -8.34 -6.60 0.65
CA LYS A 83 -7.82 -5.29 0.21
C LYS A 83 -6.31 -5.17 0.42
N LEU A 84 -5.79 -5.58 1.57
CA LEU A 84 -4.36 -5.53 1.88
C LEU A 84 -3.55 -6.42 0.94
N ARG A 85 -4.06 -7.58 0.54
CA ARG A 85 -3.41 -8.44 -0.47
C ARG A 85 -3.28 -7.73 -1.83
N ILE A 86 -4.33 -7.03 -2.28
CA ILE A 86 -4.32 -6.23 -3.51
C ILE A 86 -3.30 -5.09 -3.41
N ILE A 87 -3.28 -4.36 -2.29
CA ILE A 87 -2.34 -3.27 -2.05
C ILE A 87 -0.89 -3.77 -2.07
N ALA A 88 -0.61 -4.86 -1.36
CA ALA A 88 0.73 -5.44 -1.31
C ALA A 88 1.20 -5.93 -2.70
N GLU A 89 0.34 -6.57 -3.48
CA GLU A 89 0.66 -7.02 -4.84
C GLU A 89 0.95 -5.83 -5.75
N ALA A 90 0.14 -4.77 -5.69
CA ALA A 90 0.36 -3.55 -6.47
C ALA A 90 1.66 -2.84 -6.09
N LEU A 91 1.95 -2.70 -4.80
CA LEU A 91 3.19 -2.09 -4.30
C LEU A 91 4.44 -2.91 -4.66
N ASN A 92 4.31 -4.21 -4.74
CA ASN A 92 5.40 -5.13 -5.10
C ASN A 92 5.73 -5.13 -6.59
N GLU A 93 4.89 -4.57 -7.46
CA GLU A 93 5.13 -4.49 -8.92
C GLU A 93 5.53 -5.83 -9.55
N GLY A 94 4.81 -6.89 -9.20
CA GLY A 94 5.07 -8.22 -9.73
C GLY A 94 6.24 -8.98 -9.07
N TRP A 95 6.91 -8.39 -8.06
CA TRP A 95 7.87 -9.14 -7.26
C TRP A 95 7.16 -10.31 -6.56
N LYS A 96 7.73 -11.49 -6.70
CA LYS A 96 7.26 -12.72 -6.06
C LYS A 96 8.31 -13.22 -5.08
N LEU A 97 7.86 -13.54 -3.88
CA LEU A 97 8.72 -14.19 -2.90
C LEU A 97 9.19 -15.55 -3.46
N THR A 98 10.49 -15.76 -3.46
CA THR A 98 11.08 -17.07 -3.74
C THR A 98 11.46 -17.74 -2.41
N CYS A 99 11.53 -19.07 -2.38
CA CYS A 99 11.96 -19.80 -1.18
C CYS A 99 13.48 -19.78 -0.97
N LYS A 100 14.19 -18.77 -1.47
CA LYS A 100 15.62 -18.62 -1.28
C LYS A 100 15.93 -18.01 0.07
N ASN A 101 16.92 -18.56 0.78
CA ASN A 101 17.31 -18.12 2.13
C ASN A 101 17.85 -16.69 2.20
N SER A 102 18.16 -16.05 1.06
CA SER A 102 18.70 -14.69 0.99
C SER A 102 17.64 -13.61 0.82
N GLU A 103 16.37 -13.97 0.63
CA GLU A 103 15.31 -12.97 0.47
C GLU A 103 14.77 -12.49 1.81
N THR A 104 14.76 -11.17 1.98
CA THR A 104 14.16 -10.52 3.14
C THR A 104 12.67 -10.33 2.92
N ARG A 105 11.89 -10.69 3.92
CA ARG A 105 10.44 -10.49 3.97
C ARG A 105 10.16 -9.34 4.91
N ASN A 106 9.50 -8.32 4.43
CA ASN A 106 9.22 -7.13 5.22
C ASN A 106 7.72 -7.03 5.50
N TYR A 107 7.37 -6.79 6.75
CA TYR A 107 5.98 -6.70 7.22
C TYR A 107 5.82 -5.43 8.06
N PRO A 108 4.69 -4.72 7.93
CA PRO A 108 4.30 -3.74 8.94
C PRO A 108 4.07 -4.43 10.28
N LEU A 109 4.55 -3.82 11.34
CA LEU A 109 4.33 -4.23 12.72
C LEU A 109 3.69 -3.08 13.48
N PHE A 110 2.64 -3.36 14.24
CA PHE A 110 1.84 -2.36 14.93
C PHE A 110 1.97 -2.53 16.44
N TYR A 111 2.40 -1.48 17.14
CA TYR A 111 2.33 -1.36 18.59
C TYR A 111 1.16 -0.45 18.93
N ILE A 112 0.31 -0.90 19.83
CA ILE A 112 -0.93 -0.24 20.20
C ILE A 112 -0.74 0.42 21.56
N TYR A 113 -1.16 1.67 21.68
CA TYR A 113 -1.03 2.46 22.89
C TYR A 113 -2.37 3.03 23.32
N THR A 114 -2.67 2.93 24.61
CA THR A 114 -3.71 3.73 25.24
C THR A 114 -3.23 5.17 25.37
N LYS A 115 -4.17 6.11 25.66
CA LYS A 115 -3.82 7.51 25.88
C LYS A 115 -2.79 7.68 26.99
N ASN A 116 -2.95 6.98 28.10
CA ASN A 116 -2.05 7.08 29.26
C ASN A 116 -0.64 6.62 28.91
N GLU A 117 -0.51 5.52 28.17
CA GLU A 117 0.80 5.02 27.69
C GLU A 117 1.45 6.00 26.73
N TYR A 118 0.67 6.53 25.77
CA TYR A 118 1.17 7.50 24.80
C TYR A 118 1.62 8.81 25.47
N ASP A 119 0.84 9.34 26.41
CA ASP A 119 1.18 10.59 27.14
C ASP A 119 2.49 10.45 27.93
N GLY A 120 2.83 9.25 28.40
CA GLY A 120 4.08 8.92 29.08
C GLY A 120 5.32 8.83 28.19
N LEU A 121 5.16 8.83 26.87
CA LEU A 121 6.28 8.71 25.93
C LEU A 121 6.99 10.04 25.73
N SER A 122 8.29 9.95 25.39
CA SER A 122 9.08 11.13 25.00
C SER A 122 8.63 11.69 23.64
N GLU A 123 8.74 13.01 23.44
CA GLU A 123 8.39 13.67 22.18
C GLU A 123 9.15 13.12 20.95
N ASN A 124 10.36 12.62 21.15
CA ASN A 124 11.11 11.96 20.06
C ASN A 124 10.51 10.60 19.69
N HIS A 125 9.95 9.89 20.65
CA HIS A 125 9.26 8.62 20.39
C HIS A 125 7.95 8.86 19.63
N LYS A 126 7.18 9.86 20.04
CA LYS A 126 5.89 10.21 19.45
C LYS A 126 5.92 10.56 17.96
N LYS A 127 7.07 10.94 17.41
CA LYS A 127 7.22 11.30 15.96
C LYS A 127 6.91 10.16 14.99
N ASN A 128 6.97 8.92 15.45
CA ASN A 128 6.75 7.74 14.60
C ASN A 128 5.32 7.20 14.66
N PHE A 129 4.47 7.84 15.43
CA PHE A 129 3.09 7.40 15.65
C PHE A 129 2.13 7.97 14.62
N VAL A 130 1.12 7.17 14.31
CA VAL A 130 -0.13 7.64 13.72
C VAL A 130 -1.13 7.76 14.85
N GLU A 131 -1.54 8.98 15.19
CA GLU A 131 -2.63 9.19 16.13
C GLU A 131 -3.93 8.73 15.46
N VAL A 132 -4.53 7.71 16.00
CA VAL A 132 -5.79 7.16 15.46
C VAL A 132 -6.98 7.92 16.03
N GLY A 133 -6.73 8.88 16.94
CA GLY A 133 -7.66 9.79 17.65
C GLY A 133 -9.10 9.32 17.66
N ASN A 134 -9.86 9.34 18.71
CA ASN A 134 -11.30 9.05 18.85
C ASN A 134 -11.96 8.13 17.78
N SER A 135 -11.16 7.31 17.08
CA SER A 135 -11.66 6.33 16.15
C SER A 135 -12.44 5.29 16.94
N ASN A 136 -13.57 4.86 16.42
CA ASN A 136 -14.42 3.82 17.00
C ASN A 136 -13.74 2.41 17.01
N ILE A 137 -12.43 2.37 17.10
CA ILE A 137 -11.66 1.12 17.21
C ILE A 137 -11.70 0.73 18.69
N LYS A 138 -12.75 0.00 19.07
CA LYS A 138 -12.85 -0.63 20.37
C LYS A 138 -12.22 -2.01 20.29
N LEU A 139 -11.22 -2.26 21.12
CA LEU A 139 -10.78 -3.64 21.39
C LEU A 139 -11.96 -4.38 22.01
N LYS A 140 -12.30 -5.55 21.49
CA LYS A 140 -13.52 -6.32 21.81
C LYS A 140 -13.73 -6.62 23.31
N ASP A 141 -12.69 -6.56 24.14
CA ASP A 141 -12.73 -7.07 25.52
C ASP A 141 -12.31 -6.08 26.61
N ASN A 142 -11.99 -4.84 26.29
CA ASN A 142 -11.68 -3.82 27.30
C ASN A 142 -12.18 -2.45 26.83
N ASP A 143 -12.74 -1.68 27.73
CA ASP A 143 -13.18 -0.28 27.55
C ASP A 143 -12.04 0.69 27.19
N SER A 144 -10.89 0.19 26.78
CA SER A 144 -9.70 0.96 26.45
C SER A 144 -9.71 1.31 24.96
N ASP A 145 -9.98 2.56 24.66
CA ASP A 145 -9.85 3.09 23.31
C ASP A 145 -8.38 3.08 22.87
N ILE A 146 -8.11 2.57 21.68
CA ILE A 146 -6.79 2.73 21.04
C ILE A 146 -6.60 4.21 20.74
N TYR A 147 -5.57 4.80 21.31
CA TYR A 147 -5.24 6.21 21.12
C TYR A 147 -4.23 6.44 20.01
N ALA A 148 -3.19 5.62 19.97
CA ALA A 148 -2.13 5.77 18.98
C ALA A 148 -1.58 4.40 18.56
N ILE A 149 -1.10 4.34 17.32
CA ILE A 149 -0.45 3.17 16.75
C ILE A 149 0.94 3.57 16.28
N GLU A 150 1.96 2.94 16.83
CA GLU A 150 3.32 3.02 16.30
C GLU A 150 3.49 1.98 15.21
N ILE A 151 3.96 2.42 14.04
CA ILE A 151 4.21 1.54 12.92
C ILE A 151 5.72 1.31 12.81
N SER A 152 6.10 0.06 12.94
CA SER A 152 7.45 -0.41 12.73
C SER A 152 7.49 -1.40 11.57
N VAL A 153 8.66 -1.87 11.20
CA VAL A 153 8.82 -2.91 10.19
C VAL A 153 9.69 -4.01 10.75
N THR A 154 9.15 -5.21 10.71
CA THR A 154 9.94 -6.40 10.97
C THR A 154 10.41 -7.04 9.67
N SER A 155 11.65 -7.49 9.65
CA SER A 155 12.30 -8.07 8.48
C SER A 155 12.87 -9.43 8.84
N TYR A 156 12.45 -10.48 8.15
CA TYR A 156 12.94 -11.84 8.34
C TYR A 156 13.55 -12.37 7.06
N SER A 157 14.74 -12.97 7.16
CA SER A 157 15.43 -13.64 6.05
C SER A 157 15.15 -15.14 5.98
N PHE A 158 14.47 -15.70 6.97
CA PHE A 158 14.26 -17.15 7.12
C PHE A 158 12.78 -17.52 7.23
N SER A 159 12.47 -18.76 7.02
CA SER A 159 11.21 -19.50 6.88
C SER A 159 10.06 -19.23 7.86
N SER A 160 10.02 -18.14 8.59
CA SER A 160 8.82 -17.76 9.33
C SER A 160 7.73 -17.32 8.37
N ILE A 161 6.69 -18.13 8.32
CA ILE A 161 5.51 -17.88 7.52
C ILE A 161 4.59 -16.99 8.35
N GLY A 162 4.51 -15.73 7.97
CA GLY A 162 3.48 -14.81 8.44
C GLY A 162 2.28 -14.80 7.48
N HIS A 163 1.51 -13.74 7.56
CA HIS A 163 0.44 -13.48 6.57
C HIS A 163 1.03 -13.21 5.18
N ASN A 164 0.20 -13.37 4.13
CA ASN A 164 0.61 -13.17 2.72
C ASN A 164 0.76 -11.67 2.32
N ILE A 165 0.83 -10.76 3.27
CA ILE A 165 1.02 -9.33 3.03
C ILE A 165 2.49 -9.00 3.25
N ILE A 166 3.31 -9.41 2.28
CA ILE A 166 4.77 -9.29 2.32
C ILE A 166 5.17 -8.21 1.32
N LEU A 167 6.04 -7.30 1.73
CA LEU A 167 6.58 -6.25 0.88
C LEU A 167 8.05 -6.55 0.56
N ARG A 168 8.46 -6.20 -0.68
CA ARG A 168 9.83 -6.44 -1.17
C ARG A 168 10.90 -5.63 -0.42
N THR A 169 10.53 -4.45 0.12
CA THR A 169 11.46 -3.60 0.85
C THR A 169 10.87 -3.12 2.18
N ARG A 170 11.77 -2.70 3.09
CA ARG A 170 11.40 -2.12 4.38
C ARG A 170 10.58 -0.83 4.21
N GLU A 171 10.99 0.02 3.28
CA GLU A 171 10.33 1.31 3.02
C GLU A 171 8.91 1.12 2.48
N LEU A 172 8.68 0.09 1.65
CA LEU A 172 7.34 -0.24 1.19
C LEU A 172 6.47 -0.81 2.31
N ALA A 173 7.03 -1.60 3.22
CA ALA A 173 6.29 -2.12 4.37
C ALA A 173 5.88 -0.98 5.32
N GLU A 174 6.79 -0.05 5.60
CA GLU A 174 6.49 1.14 6.39
C GLU A 174 5.42 2.01 5.72
N TYR A 175 5.57 2.26 4.43
CA TYR A 175 4.58 3.00 3.64
C TYR A 175 3.21 2.32 3.67
N CYS A 176 3.15 1.02 3.43
CA CYS A 176 1.92 0.25 3.45
C CYS A 176 1.22 0.32 4.80
N GLY A 177 1.97 0.19 5.90
CA GLY A 177 1.43 0.32 7.25
C GLY A 177 0.87 1.70 7.55
N LYS A 178 1.57 2.76 7.16
CA LYS A 178 1.18 4.16 7.41
C LYS A 178 0.04 4.62 6.51
N GLN A 179 0.19 4.40 5.20
CA GLN A 179 -0.75 4.92 4.19
C GLN A 179 -2.12 4.26 4.27
N PHE A 180 -2.18 2.98 4.64
CA PHE A 180 -3.41 2.20 4.65
C PHE A 180 -3.83 1.78 6.07
N ILE A 181 -3.52 2.64 7.05
CA ILE A 181 -3.77 2.35 8.48
C ILE A 181 -5.22 1.99 8.78
N ASP A 182 -6.18 2.64 8.12
CA ASP A 182 -7.61 2.36 8.32
C ASP A 182 -7.97 0.93 7.90
N ILE A 183 -7.40 0.46 6.78
CA ILE A 183 -7.62 -0.91 6.30
C ILE A 183 -6.90 -1.92 7.21
N TRP A 184 -5.71 -1.58 7.71
CA TRP A 184 -5.02 -2.38 8.72
C TRP A 184 -5.81 -2.46 10.02
N SER A 185 -6.43 -1.35 10.44
CA SER A 185 -7.28 -1.31 11.62
C SER A 185 -8.51 -2.22 11.48
N ASP A 186 -9.16 -2.19 10.31
CA ASP A 186 -10.27 -3.10 10.00
C ASP A 186 -9.83 -4.58 10.02
N PHE A 187 -8.61 -4.87 9.58
CA PHE A 187 -8.06 -6.23 9.59
C PHE A 187 -7.71 -6.72 11.00
N LEU A 188 -7.15 -5.84 11.84
CA LEU A 188 -6.61 -6.22 13.14
C LEU A 188 -7.68 -6.22 14.26
N PHE A 189 -8.74 -5.40 14.12
CA PHE A 189 -9.64 -5.08 15.23
C PHE A 189 -11.14 -5.25 14.91
N ALA A 190 -11.52 -5.69 13.72
CA ALA A 190 -12.93 -5.90 13.38
C ALA A 190 -13.49 -7.23 13.91
#